data_b8e873d9b6d722767c8e131d122d17b9
#
_entry.id   b8e873d9b6d722767c8e131d122d17b9
#
_cell.length_a   1.000
_cell.length_b   1.000
_cell.length_c   1.000
_cell.angle_alpha   90.00
_cell.angle_beta   90.00
_cell.angle_gamma   90.00
#
_symmetry.space_group_name_H-M   'P 1'
#
loop_
_entity.id
_entity.type
_entity.pdbx_description
1 polymer ?
#
loop_
_entity_poly.entity_id
_entity_poly.type
_entity_poly.pdbx_seq_one_letter_code
_entity_poly.pdbx_strand_id
1 'polypeptide(L)'
;MIRVIDLDAFFGKDQVLHRISITIKKHEILALVGPSGCGKSTLLYAINRLLEERGGSARGSIMLDDEDFLKADPQEVRSRVGMVFQNPCPFPFSIYKNISLPFLYHHGAVKSKEALDTHIRDMLAEVGLLDEVDMHKNAMQLSGGQQQRLCIARSLSAGSEYLLLDEPCSQLDVKNTQKIEQLLLRLKEHIGIAIVTHNLAQAKRIADTAAFMFDGQLLEYGPAAELFTHPQNPMCRDYINGLVG
;
A
#
# COMPACT_ATOMS: atom_id res chain seq x y z
N MET A 1 4.53 -1.62 14.81
CA MET A 1 4.93 -0.65 13.76
C MET A 1 6.00 -1.22 12.87
N ILE A 2 5.97 -0.92 11.56
CA ILE A 2 7.07 -1.28 10.66
C ILE A 2 8.16 -0.20 10.78
N ARG A 3 9.39 -0.59 11.06
CA ARG A 3 10.57 0.30 11.09
C ARG A 3 11.54 -0.13 10.02
N VAL A 4 11.78 0.72 9.05
CA VAL A 4 12.84 0.59 8.05
C VAL A 4 14.07 1.30 8.59
N ILE A 5 15.23 0.65 8.59
CA ILE A 5 16.47 1.15 9.22
C ILE A 5 17.62 0.98 8.23
N ASP A 6 18.21 2.11 7.82
CA ASP A 6 19.35 2.20 6.91
C ASP A 6 19.23 1.29 5.69
N LEU A 7 18.05 1.30 5.05
CA LEU A 7 17.75 0.43 3.92
C LEU A 7 18.40 0.94 2.64
N ASP A 8 19.27 0.13 2.08
CA ASP A 8 19.77 0.24 0.71
C ASP A 8 19.04 -0.77 -0.19
N ALA A 9 18.71 -0.38 -1.42
CA ALA A 9 18.14 -1.29 -2.41
C ALA A 9 18.85 -1.16 -3.75
N PHE A 10 18.99 -2.30 -4.46
CA PHE A 10 19.78 -2.42 -5.67
C PHE A 10 19.03 -3.21 -6.74
N PHE A 11 19.26 -2.86 -8.02
CA PHE A 11 18.99 -3.71 -9.19
C PHE A 11 20.32 -3.96 -9.92
N GLY A 12 20.82 -5.19 -9.80
CA GLY A 12 22.15 -5.53 -10.25
C GLY A 12 23.23 -4.72 -9.51
N LYS A 13 23.91 -3.79 -10.23
CA LYS A 13 24.91 -2.90 -9.65
C LYS A 13 24.38 -1.51 -9.30
N ASP A 14 23.17 -1.18 -9.77
CA ASP A 14 22.59 0.15 -9.62
C ASP A 14 21.90 0.26 -8.26
N GLN A 15 22.37 1.16 -7.42
CA GLN A 15 21.76 1.46 -6.13
C GLN A 15 20.60 2.45 -6.36
N VAL A 16 19.40 2.06 -5.94
CA VAL A 16 18.15 2.82 -6.12
C VAL A 16 17.69 3.47 -4.82
N LEU A 17 17.98 2.86 -3.67
CA LEU A 17 17.71 3.45 -2.36
C LEU A 17 19.00 3.58 -1.56
N HIS A 18 19.14 4.72 -0.87
CA HIS A 18 20.33 5.10 -0.13
C HIS A 18 19.98 5.33 1.35
N ARG A 19 20.23 4.33 2.21
CA ARG A 19 20.09 4.40 3.67
C ARG A 19 18.75 4.97 4.14
N ILE A 20 17.65 4.50 3.56
CA ILE A 20 16.30 4.94 3.95
C ILE A 20 15.98 4.46 5.36
N SER A 21 15.61 5.42 6.23
CA SER A 21 15.10 5.13 7.57
C SER A 21 13.75 5.81 7.76
N ILE A 22 12.68 5.00 7.92
CA ILE A 22 11.29 5.48 8.01
C ILE A 22 10.44 4.52 8.85
N THR A 23 9.37 5.03 9.43
CA THR A 23 8.43 4.23 10.22
C THR A 23 7.02 4.31 9.65
N ILE A 24 6.35 3.15 9.52
CA ILE A 24 4.93 3.05 9.22
C ILE A 24 4.23 2.62 10.51
N LYS A 25 3.42 3.50 11.08
CA LYS A 25 2.71 3.20 12.33
C LYS A 25 1.36 2.56 12.07
N LYS A 26 0.84 1.79 13.04
CA LYS A 26 -0.58 1.38 13.04
C LYS A 26 -1.46 2.61 13.24
N HIS A 27 -2.64 2.58 12.68
CA HIS A 27 -3.65 3.65 12.80
C HIS A 27 -3.21 5.00 12.20
N GLU A 28 -2.22 4.99 11.29
CA GLU A 28 -1.76 6.17 10.55
C GLU A 28 -1.65 5.87 9.05
N ILE A 29 -1.84 6.91 8.24
CA ILE A 29 -1.51 6.90 6.82
C ILE A 29 -0.22 7.66 6.61
N LEU A 30 0.81 6.96 6.14
CA LEU A 30 2.05 7.55 5.65
C LEU A 30 1.94 7.79 4.13
N ALA A 31 2.09 9.03 3.70
CA ALA A 31 2.22 9.35 2.27
C ALA A 31 3.69 9.43 1.85
N LEU A 32 4.08 8.66 0.85
CA LEU A 32 5.37 8.74 0.17
C LEU A 32 5.22 9.60 -1.07
N VAL A 33 5.86 10.76 -1.10
CA VAL A 33 5.78 11.71 -2.22
C VAL A 33 7.17 12.01 -2.78
N GLY A 34 7.24 12.48 -4.02
CA GLY A 34 8.48 12.80 -4.73
C GLY A 34 8.36 12.51 -6.23
N PRO A 35 9.35 12.92 -7.04
CA PRO A 35 9.36 12.73 -8.49
C PRO A 35 9.24 11.26 -8.92
N SER A 36 8.81 11.03 -10.16
CA SER A 36 8.80 9.70 -10.76
C SER A 36 10.22 9.12 -10.80
N GLY A 37 10.35 7.82 -10.50
CA GLY A 37 11.65 7.14 -10.52
C GLY A 37 12.55 7.35 -9.29
N CYS A 38 12.16 8.14 -8.28
CA CYS A 38 12.99 8.40 -7.09
C CYS A 38 13.02 7.23 -6.06
N GLY A 39 12.46 6.06 -6.37
CA GLY A 39 12.58 4.87 -5.52
C GLY A 39 11.38 4.55 -4.60
N LYS A 40 10.27 5.31 -4.65
CA LYS A 40 9.10 5.09 -3.76
C LYS A 40 8.51 3.67 -3.86
N SER A 41 8.23 3.21 -5.06
CA SER A 41 7.72 1.84 -5.30
C SER A 41 8.74 0.78 -4.91
N THR A 42 10.04 1.04 -5.12
CA THR A 42 11.13 0.16 -4.69
C THR A 42 11.14 -0.02 -3.18
N LEU A 43 10.88 1.05 -2.42
CA LEU A 43 10.75 0.98 -0.96
C LEU A 43 9.57 0.09 -0.55
N LEU A 44 8.39 0.26 -1.17
CA LEU A 44 7.23 -0.60 -0.89
C LEU A 44 7.52 -2.07 -1.24
N TYR A 45 8.19 -2.33 -2.37
CA TYR A 45 8.56 -3.70 -2.77
C TYR A 45 9.57 -4.33 -1.82
N ALA A 46 10.52 -3.55 -1.29
CA ALA A 46 11.45 -4.06 -0.27
C ALA A 46 10.71 -4.43 1.03
N ILE A 47 9.77 -3.58 1.49
CA ILE A 47 8.97 -3.83 2.71
C ILE A 47 8.12 -5.09 2.57
N ASN A 48 7.51 -5.32 1.40
CA ASN A 48 6.64 -6.48 1.14
C ASN A 48 7.42 -7.71 0.62
N ARG A 49 8.74 -7.67 0.55
CA ARG A 49 9.59 -8.77 0.02
C ARG A 49 9.27 -9.15 -1.43
N LEU A 50 8.82 -8.18 -2.25
CA LEU A 50 8.63 -8.34 -3.70
C LEU A 50 9.85 -7.88 -4.50
N LEU A 51 10.80 -7.20 -3.87
CA LEU A 51 11.97 -6.64 -4.55
C LEU A 51 12.83 -7.75 -5.17
N GLU A 52 13.03 -8.84 -4.46
CA GLU A 52 13.84 -9.99 -4.90
C GLU A 52 13.20 -10.70 -6.10
N GLU A 53 11.88 -10.83 -6.12
CA GLU A 53 11.15 -11.41 -7.27
C GLU A 53 11.24 -10.55 -8.54
N ARG A 54 11.55 -9.26 -8.36
CA ARG A 54 11.80 -8.31 -9.46
C ARG A 54 13.27 -8.19 -9.84
N GLY A 55 14.13 -9.06 -9.31
CA GLY A 55 15.57 -9.09 -9.59
C GLY A 55 16.38 -8.06 -8.80
N GLY A 56 15.78 -7.45 -7.78
CA GLY A 56 16.46 -6.53 -6.87
C GLY A 56 16.99 -7.22 -5.62
N SER A 57 17.69 -6.47 -4.80
CA SER A 57 18.15 -6.89 -3.47
C SER A 57 18.14 -5.72 -2.51
N ALA A 58 18.03 -6.01 -1.22
CA ALA A 58 18.04 -5.01 -0.16
C ALA A 58 19.07 -5.33 0.92
N ARG A 59 19.60 -4.29 1.58
CA ARG A 59 20.47 -4.38 2.76
C ARG A 59 19.97 -3.38 3.80
N GLY A 60 20.22 -3.64 5.07
CA GLY A 60 19.69 -2.89 6.20
C GLY A 60 18.76 -3.76 7.02
N SER A 61 17.73 -3.19 7.63
CA SER A 61 16.72 -3.95 8.38
C SER A 61 15.32 -3.39 8.15
N ILE A 62 14.34 -4.27 8.10
CA ILE A 62 12.90 -3.93 8.08
C ILE A 62 12.25 -4.69 9.24
N MET A 63 12.00 -3.99 10.33
CA MET A 63 11.50 -4.59 11.57
C MET A 63 9.99 -4.41 11.69
N LEU A 64 9.27 -5.48 11.94
CA LEU A 64 7.92 -5.42 12.49
C LEU A 64 7.92 -6.13 13.84
N ASP A 65 7.61 -5.37 14.89
CA ASP A 65 7.82 -5.79 16.27
C ASP A 65 9.30 -6.20 16.48
N ASP A 66 9.61 -7.46 16.80
CA ASP A 66 10.96 -7.96 17.01
C ASP A 66 11.49 -8.79 15.81
N GLU A 67 10.73 -8.86 14.72
CA GLU A 67 11.06 -9.66 13.54
C GLU A 67 11.67 -8.81 12.43
N ASP A 68 12.80 -9.25 11.87
CA ASP A 68 13.43 -8.64 10.69
C ASP A 68 12.89 -9.26 9.40
N PHE A 69 12.05 -8.53 8.69
CA PHE A 69 11.41 -8.97 7.46
C PHE A 69 12.38 -9.34 6.33
N LEU A 70 13.59 -8.78 6.31
CA LEU A 70 14.60 -9.19 5.33
C LEU A 70 15.12 -10.61 5.56
N LYS A 71 14.88 -11.18 6.77
CA LYS A 71 15.30 -12.55 7.15
C LYS A 71 14.12 -13.51 7.26
N ALA A 72 12.90 -12.98 7.35
CA ALA A 72 11.67 -13.77 7.47
C ALA A 72 11.28 -14.44 6.14
N ASP A 73 10.39 -15.44 6.22
CA ASP A 73 9.79 -16.04 5.02
C ASP A 73 8.95 -14.99 4.27
N PRO A 74 9.17 -14.79 2.95
CA PRO A 74 8.41 -13.81 2.18
C PRO A 74 6.90 -14.03 2.19
N GLN A 75 6.42 -15.27 2.32
CA GLN A 75 4.98 -15.55 2.39
C GLN A 75 4.39 -15.08 3.72
N GLU A 76 5.13 -15.26 4.81
CA GLU A 76 4.75 -14.78 6.13
C GLU A 76 4.69 -13.24 6.17
N VAL A 77 5.71 -12.56 5.62
CA VAL A 77 5.70 -11.10 5.48
C VAL A 77 4.47 -10.63 4.69
N ARG A 78 4.16 -11.27 3.55
CA ARG A 78 3.03 -10.88 2.68
C ARG A 78 1.67 -11.17 3.27
N SER A 79 1.56 -12.09 4.22
CA SER A 79 0.31 -12.30 4.96
C SER A 79 -0.01 -11.13 5.89
N ARG A 80 1.04 -10.51 6.47
CA ARG A 80 0.93 -9.38 7.41
C ARG A 80 0.95 -8.02 6.72
N VAL A 81 1.60 -7.93 5.55
CA VAL A 81 1.77 -6.67 4.80
C VAL A 81 1.20 -6.84 3.39
N GLY A 82 -0.03 -6.39 3.18
CA GLY A 82 -0.69 -6.43 1.89
C GLY A 82 -0.13 -5.40 0.93
N MET A 83 -0.16 -5.72 -0.38
CA MET A 83 0.27 -4.81 -1.44
C MET A 83 -0.84 -4.61 -2.47
N VAL A 84 -1.09 -3.33 -2.81
CA VAL A 84 -2.02 -2.92 -3.87
C VAL A 84 -1.25 -2.14 -4.91
N PHE A 85 -1.28 -2.60 -6.15
CA PHE A 85 -0.51 -2.03 -7.25
C PHE A 85 -1.26 -0.90 -7.94
N GLN A 86 -0.52 -0.09 -8.69
CA GLN A 86 -1.03 1.01 -9.51
C GLN A 86 -2.09 0.53 -10.51
N ASN A 87 -1.79 -0.56 -11.22
CA ASN A 87 -2.74 -1.23 -12.09
C ASN A 87 -3.47 -2.31 -11.28
N PRO A 88 -4.80 -2.24 -11.11
CA PRO A 88 -5.52 -3.28 -10.42
C PRO A 88 -5.33 -4.61 -11.15
N CYS A 89 -5.02 -5.65 -10.39
CA CYS A 89 -4.79 -7.00 -10.91
C CYS A 89 -5.65 -8.03 -10.17
N PRO A 90 -6.98 -7.99 -10.31
CA PRO A 90 -7.82 -9.05 -9.78
C PRO A 90 -7.52 -10.37 -10.48
N PHE A 91 -7.70 -11.49 -9.79
CA PHE A 91 -7.63 -12.79 -10.44
C PHE A 91 -8.78 -12.96 -11.44
N PRO A 92 -8.58 -13.65 -12.59
CA PRO A 92 -9.60 -13.84 -13.61
C PRO A 92 -10.67 -14.87 -13.18
N PHE A 93 -11.15 -14.72 -11.95
CA PHE A 93 -12.17 -15.52 -11.30
C PHE A 93 -13.33 -14.63 -10.85
N SER A 94 -14.35 -15.24 -10.21
CA SER A 94 -15.41 -14.46 -9.58
C SER A 94 -14.88 -13.56 -8.46
N ILE A 95 -15.61 -12.51 -8.12
CA ILE A 95 -15.34 -11.63 -6.97
C ILE A 95 -15.27 -12.48 -5.70
N TYR A 96 -16.20 -13.41 -5.51
CA TYR A 96 -16.20 -14.39 -4.43
C TYR A 96 -14.84 -15.11 -4.29
N LYS A 97 -14.31 -15.66 -5.39
CA LYS A 97 -13.03 -16.36 -5.37
C LYS A 97 -11.85 -15.44 -5.12
N ASN A 98 -11.90 -14.18 -5.56
CA ASN A 98 -10.85 -13.21 -5.28
C ASN A 98 -10.66 -12.95 -3.79
N ILE A 99 -11.74 -12.98 -3.00
CA ILE A 99 -11.71 -12.76 -1.55
C ILE A 99 -11.49 -14.07 -0.80
N SER A 100 -12.17 -15.16 -1.21
CA SER A 100 -12.10 -16.43 -0.48
C SER A 100 -10.74 -17.13 -0.58
N LEU A 101 -10.04 -17.04 -1.71
CA LEU A 101 -8.76 -17.74 -1.90
C LEU A 101 -7.68 -17.31 -0.90
N PRO A 102 -7.36 -16.01 -0.72
CA PRO A 102 -6.37 -15.60 0.28
C PRO A 102 -6.81 -15.93 1.70
N PHE A 103 -8.10 -15.77 2.01
CA PHE A 103 -8.63 -16.15 3.32
C PHE A 103 -8.38 -17.64 3.63
N LEU A 104 -8.76 -18.53 2.73
CA LEU A 104 -8.59 -19.98 2.92
C LEU A 104 -7.12 -20.39 2.94
N TYR A 105 -6.26 -19.70 2.19
CA TYR A 105 -4.83 -19.98 2.15
C TYR A 105 -4.16 -19.67 3.50
N HIS A 106 -4.50 -18.53 4.12
CA HIS A 106 -3.86 -18.08 5.36
C HIS A 106 -4.54 -18.63 6.62
N HIS A 107 -5.85 -18.84 6.60
CA HIS A 107 -6.60 -19.27 7.79
C HIS A 107 -7.02 -20.74 7.75
N GLY A 108 -6.75 -21.45 6.64
CA GLY A 108 -7.14 -22.85 6.47
C GLY A 108 -8.63 -23.05 6.24
N ALA A 109 -9.09 -24.29 6.46
CA ALA A 109 -10.49 -24.63 6.23
C ALA A 109 -11.42 -23.90 7.20
N VAL A 110 -12.45 -23.27 6.67
CA VAL A 110 -13.51 -22.64 7.47
C VAL A 110 -14.43 -23.67 8.08
N LYS A 111 -15.04 -23.33 9.22
CA LYS A 111 -15.97 -24.21 9.97
C LYS A 111 -17.23 -24.53 9.16
N SER A 112 -17.69 -23.63 8.29
CA SER A 112 -18.86 -23.82 7.45
C SER A 112 -18.82 -22.88 6.23
N LYS A 113 -19.62 -23.20 5.22
CA LYS A 113 -19.80 -22.35 4.03
C LYS A 113 -20.42 -21.01 4.42
N GLU A 114 -21.36 -21.00 5.36
CA GLU A 114 -22.04 -19.79 5.85
C GLU A 114 -21.05 -18.82 6.49
N ALA A 115 -20.05 -19.31 7.23
CA ALA A 115 -19.01 -18.48 7.81
C ALA A 115 -18.14 -17.82 6.73
N LEU A 116 -17.82 -18.54 5.67
CA LEU A 116 -17.07 -17.99 4.53
C LEU A 116 -17.91 -16.94 3.79
N ASP A 117 -19.20 -17.23 3.53
CA ASP A 117 -20.11 -16.31 2.86
C ASP A 117 -20.28 -15.00 3.66
N THR A 118 -20.35 -15.09 4.99
CA THR A 118 -20.40 -13.93 5.88
C THR A 118 -19.11 -13.11 5.76
N HIS A 119 -17.94 -13.75 5.89
CA HIS A 119 -16.65 -13.07 5.74
C HIS A 119 -16.53 -12.33 4.40
N ILE A 120 -16.94 -12.95 3.30
CA ILE A 120 -16.89 -12.32 1.97
C ILE A 120 -17.81 -11.11 1.88
N ARG A 121 -19.03 -11.21 2.44
CA ARG A 121 -19.95 -10.07 2.50
C ARG A 121 -19.40 -8.93 3.33
N ASP A 122 -18.78 -9.22 4.48
CA ASP A 122 -18.15 -8.22 5.33
C ASP A 122 -17.01 -7.51 4.59
N MET A 123 -16.15 -8.25 3.88
CA MET A 123 -15.09 -7.66 3.07
C MET A 123 -15.63 -6.79 1.93
N LEU A 124 -16.71 -7.21 1.26
CA LEU A 124 -17.36 -6.41 0.23
C LEU A 124 -18.03 -5.16 0.79
N ALA A 125 -18.65 -5.25 1.96
CA ALA A 125 -19.22 -4.10 2.67
C ALA A 125 -18.14 -3.09 3.06
N GLU A 126 -17.01 -3.58 3.61
CA GLU A 126 -15.88 -2.74 4.03
C GLU A 126 -15.36 -1.87 2.87
N VAL A 127 -15.22 -2.47 1.68
CA VAL A 127 -14.74 -1.73 0.49
C VAL A 127 -15.86 -1.05 -0.31
N GLY A 128 -17.11 -1.09 0.17
CA GLY A 128 -18.27 -0.48 -0.45
C GLY A 128 -18.64 -1.10 -1.81
N LEU A 129 -18.49 -2.42 -1.95
CA LEU A 129 -18.85 -3.18 -3.15
C LEU A 129 -20.10 -4.05 -2.96
N LEU A 130 -20.56 -4.31 -1.72
CA LEU A 130 -21.61 -5.29 -1.43
C LEU A 130 -22.90 -5.05 -2.24
N ASP A 131 -23.34 -3.79 -2.33
CA ASP A 131 -24.55 -3.40 -3.04
C ASP A 131 -24.29 -2.94 -4.49
N GLU A 132 -23.01 -2.87 -4.90
CA GLU A 132 -22.63 -2.41 -6.25
C GLU A 132 -22.45 -3.57 -7.23
N VAL A 133 -22.18 -4.79 -6.75
CA VAL A 133 -21.79 -5.91 -7.62
C VAL A 133 -22.41 -7.25 -7.19
N ASP A 134 -22.67 -8.12 -8.16
CA ASP A 134 -22.91 -9.52 -7.88
C ASP A 134 -21.58 -10.24 -7.61
N MET A 135 -21.43 -10.83 -6.41
CA MET A 135 -20.20 -11.51 -5.98
C MET A 135 -19.82 -12.73 -6.84
N HIS A 136 -20.74 -13.28 -7.60
CA HIS A 136 -20.49 -14.42 -8.51
C HIS A 136 -20.01 -13.98 -9.90
N LYS A 137 -20.08 -12.67 -10.20
CA LYS A 137 -19.58 -12.08 -11.44
C LYS A 137 -18.07 -12.20 -11.55
N ASN A 138 -17.57 -12.33 -12.77
CA ASN A 138 -16.14 -12.31 -13.05
C ASN A 138 -15.55 -10.93 -12.70
N ALA A 139 -14.48 -10.92 -11.91
CA ALA A 139 -13.81 -9.69 -11.45
C ALA A 139 -13.25 -8.82 -12.59
N MET A 140 -12.92 -9.44 -13.73
CA MET A 140 -12.46 -8.72 -14.93
C MET A 140 -13.52 -7.84 -15.59
N GLN A 141 -14.81 -8.02 -15.24
CA GLN A 141 -15.93 -7.22 -15.75
C GLN A 141 -16.21 -5.97 -14.89
N LEU A 142 -15.50 -5.79 -13.80
CA LEU A 142 -15.60 -4.63 -12.93
C LEU A 142 -14.98 -3.39 -13.58
N SER A 143 -15.48 -2.20 -13.22
CA SER A 143 -14.79 -0.94 -13.54
C SER A 143 -13.44 -0.85 -12.84
N GLY A 144 -12.52 -0.02 -13.33
CA GLY A 144 -11.19 0.15 -12.73
C GLY A 144 -11.24 0.47 -11.23
N GLY A 145 -12.12 1.39 -10.80
CA GLY A 145 -12.30 1.73 -9.39
C GLY A 145 -12.90 0.58 -8.56
N GLN A 146 -13.78 -0.23 -9.13
CA GLN A 146 -14.29 -1.44 -8.47
C GLN A 146 -13.21 -2.52 -8.38
N GLN A 147 -12.39 -2.71 -9.43
CA GLN A 147 -11.26 -3.64 -9.39
C GLN A 147 -10.23 -3.23 -8.32
N GLN A 148 -9.95 -1.94 -8.21
CA GLN A 148 -9.03 -1.43 -7.19
C GLN A 148 -9.54 -1.72 -5.77
N ARG A 149 -10.83 -1.44 -5.51
CA ARG A 149 -11.46 -1.76 -4.23
C ARG A 149 -11.49 -3.27 -3.96
N LEU A 150 -11.70 -4.10 -4.97
CA LEU A 150 -11.61 -5.55 -4.84
C LEU A 150 -10.18 -6.01 -4.49
N CYS A 151 -9.14 -5.41 -5.08
CA CYS A 151 -7.75 -5.71 -4.73
C CYS A 151 -7.43 -5.33 -3.27
N ILE A 152 -8.00 -4.23 -2.76
CA ILE A 152 -7.91 -3.87 -1.33
C ILE A 152 -8.62 -4.93 -0.47
N ALA A 153 -9.88 -5.30 -0.80
CA ALA A 153 -10.61 -6.35 -0.08
C ALA A 153 -9.87 -7.68 -0.05
N ARG A 154 -9.24 -8.05 -1.16
CA ARG A 154 -8.42 -9.26 -1.25
C ARG A 154 -7.23 -9.24 -0.30
N SER A 155 -6.52 -8.09 -0.18
CA SER A 155 -5.42 -7.94 0.77
C SER A 155 -5.91 -8.01 2.22
N LEU A 156 -7.00 -7.34 2.55
CA LEU A 156 -7.60 -7.38 3.89
C LEU A 156 -8.06 -8.78 4.27
N SER A 157 -8.64 -9.52 3.33
CA SER A 157 -9.09 -10.90 3.53
C SER A 157 -7.96 -11.89 3.87
N ALA A 158 -6.71 -11.56 3.51
CA ALA A 158 -5.52 -12.31 3.93
C ALA A 158 -5.14 -12.07 5.41
N GLY A 159 -5.76 -11.09 6.08
CA GLY A 159 -5.44 -10.73 7.48
C GLY A 159 -4.34 -9.68 7.61
N SER A 160 -4.11 -8.86 6.59
CA SER A 160 -3.03 -7.87 6.59
C SER A 160 -3.15 -6.86 7.73
N GLU A 161 -2.08 -6.67 8.49
CA GLU A 161 -1.93 -5.65 9.54
C GLU A 161 -1.51 -4.30 8.97
N TYR A 162 -0.89 -4.31 7.78
CA TYR A 162 -0.44 -3.14 7.03
C TYR A 162 -0.85 -3.25 5.57
N LEU A 163 -1.15 -2.11 4.97
CA LEU A 163 -1.49 -2.02 3.54
C LEU A 163 -0.56 -1.02 2.85
N LEU A 164 0.17 -1.50 1.86
CA LEU A 164 1.03 -0.68 1.01
C LEU A 164 0.31 -0.45 -0.32
N LEU A 165 0.15 0.81 -0.73
CA LEU A 165 -0.53 1.15 -1.97
C LEU A 165 0.41 1.95 -2.87
N ASP A 166 0.64 1.42 -4.06
CA ASP A 166 1.48 2.06 -5.08
C ASP A 166 0.58 2.78 -6.09
N GLU A 167 0.44 4.09 -5.97
CA GLU A 167 -0.38 4.97 -6.81
C GLU A 167 -1.82 4.48 -7.07
N PRO A 168 -2.60 4.10 -6.05
CA PRO A 168 -3.87 3.37 -6.22
C PRO A 168 -4.97 4.15 -6.94
N CYS A 169 -4.81 5.46 -7.12
CA CYS A 169 -5.81 6.35 -7.72
C CYS A 169 -5.36 6.99 -9.05
N SER A 170 -4.15 6.68 -9.56
CA SER A 170 -3.57 7.37 -10.72
C SER A 170 -4.40 7.25 -12.02
N GLN A 171 -5.21 6.19 -12.16
CA GLN A 171 -6.04 5.91 -13.33
C GLN A 171 -7.54 6.08 -13.07
N LEU A 172 -7.91 6.66 -11.93
CA LEU A 172 -9.30 6.79 -11.52
C LEU A 172 -9.82 8.21 -11.71
N ASP A 173 -11.09 8.32 -12.02
CA ASP A 173 -11.80 9.59 -11.98
C ASP A 173 -11.91 10.14 -10.54
N VAL A 174 -12.32 11.41 -10.42
CA VAL A 174 -12.43 12.11 -9.13
C VAL A 174 -13.35 11.39 -8.15
N LYS A 175 -14.50 10.85 -8.63
CA LYS A 175 -15.49 10.17 -7.78
C LYS A 175 -14.95 8.87 -7.21
N ASN A 176 -14.28 8.06 -8.04
CA ASN A 176 -13.66 6.81 -7.59
C ASN A 176 -12.44 7.08 -6.70
N THR A 177 -11.64 8.11 -6.99
CA THR A 177 -10.57 8.57 -6.11
C THR A 177 -11.09 8.92 -4.72
N GLN A 178 -12.18 9.71 -4.61
CA GLN A 178 -12.80 10.04 -3.34
C GLN A 178 -13.30 8.81 -2.56
N LYS A 179 -13.87 7.82 -3.26
CA LYS A 179 -14.27 6.55 -2.63
C LYS A 179 -13.09 5.81 -2.03
N ILE A 180 -11.94 5.75 -2.73
CA ILE A 180 -10.70 5.14 -2.21
C ILE A 180 -10.18 5.92 -1.00
N GLU A 181 -10.11 7.26 -1.09
CA GLU A 181 -9.67 8.10 0.03
C GLU A 181 -10.51 7.86 1.30
N GLN A 182 -11.84 7.86 1.17
CA GLN A 182 -12.74 7.59 2.29
C GLN A 182 -12.57 6.17 2.84
N LEU A 183 -12.33 5.19 1.97
CA LEU A 183 -12.03 3.82 2.38
C LEU A 183 -10.72 3.78 3.20
N LEU A 184 -9.65 4.40 2.73
CA LEU A 184 -8.36 4.42 3.44
C LEU A 184 -8.47 5.12 4.80
N LEU A 185 -9.24 6.21 4.89
CA LEU A 185 -9.50 6.91 6.16
C LEU A 185 -10.27 6.04 7.18
N ARG A 186 -11.15 5.15 6.73
CA ARG A 186 -11.80 4.17 7.63
C ARG A 186 -10.84 3.04 8.01
N LEU A 187 -10.12 2.48 7.03
CA LEU A 187 -9.21 1.36 7.26
C LEU A 187 -8.07 1.71 8.21
N LYS A 188 -7.58 2.95 8.23
CA LYS A 188 -6.51 3.36 9.13
C LYS A 188 -6.88 3.20 10.62
N GLU A 189 -8.15 3.17 10.97
CA GLU A 189 -8.60 2.93 12.35
C GLU A 189 -8.23 1.51 12.86
N HIS A 190 -7.88 0.62 11.95
CA HIS A 190 -7.59 -0.80 12.25
C HIS A 190 -6.20 -1.25 11.84
N ILE A 191 -5.65 -0.68 10.75
CA ILE A 191 -4.37 -1.09 10.17
C ILE A 191 -3.44 0.11 9.95
N GLY A 192 -2.14 -0.15 9.72
CA GLY A 192 -1.20 0.86 9.24
C GLY A 192 -1.22 0.94 7.71
N ILE A 193 -1.11 2.13 7.15
CA ILE A 193 -1.19 2.34 5.70
C ILE A 193 0.02 3.14 5.23
N ALA A 194 0.65 2.72 4.14
CA ALA A 194 1.59 3.55 3.37
C ALA A 194 1.08 3.69 1.93
N ILE A 195 0.99 4.91 1.45
CA ILE A 195 0.54 5.21 0.10
C ILE A 195 1.61 6.00 -0.66
N VAL A 196 1.99 5.51 -1.83
CA VAL A 196 2.73 6.27 -2.84
C VAL A 196 1.72 7.05 -3.67
N THR A 197 1.93 8.34 -3.82
CA THR A 197 1.12 9.17 -4.72
C THR A 197 1.91 10.36 -5.25
N HIS A 198 1.69 10.71 -6.50
CA HIS A 198 2.17 11.97 -7.08
C HIS A 198 1.12 13.10 -6.93
N ASN A 199 -0.09 12.79 -6.44
CA ASN A 199 -1.14 13.77 -6.19
C ASN A 199 -0.99 14.37 -4.78
N LEU A 200 -0.30 15.52 -4.70
CA LEU A 200 -0.09 16.22 -3.43
C LEU A 200 -1.40 16.62 -2.75
N ALA A 201 -2.44 16.96 -3.52
CA ALA A 201 -3.74 17.29 -2.94
C ALA A 201 -4.40 16.08 -2.27
N GLN A 202 -4.22 14.87 -2.82
CA GLN A 202 -4.63 13.62 -2.18
C GLN A 202 -3.85 13.38 -0.89
N ALA A 203 -2.50 13.45 -0.96
CA ALA A 203 -1.66 13.26 0.22
C ALA A 203 -2.04 14.22 1.36
N LYS A 204 -2.28 15.50 1.05
CA LYS A 204 -2.71 16.50 2.03
C LYS A 204 -4.05 16.20 2.70
N ARG A 205 -4.97 15.52 2.00
CA ARG A 205 -6.31 15.20 2.55
C ARG A 205 -6.32 14.01 3.47
N ILE A 206 -5.46 13.01 3.21
CA ILE A 206 -5.60 11.72 3.90
C ILE A 206 -4.42 11.34 4.80
N ALA A 207 -3.23 11.91 4.59
CA ALA A 207 -2.03 11.49 5.32
C ALA A 207 -1.92 12.11 6.70
N ASP A 208 -1.51 11.32 7.68
CA ASP A 208 -1.13 11.75 9.03
C ASP A 208 0.37 12.12 9.06
N THR A 209 1.19 11.32 8.38
CA THR A 209 2.63 11.58 8.19
C THR A 209 2.96 11.58 6.70
N ALA A 210 4.02 12.30 6.33
CA ALA A 210 4.50 12.34 4.95
C ALA A 210 6.02 12.21 4.89
N ALA A 211 6.49 11.63 3.79
CA ALA A 211 7.90 11.44 3.51
C ALA A 211 8.18 11.90 2.07
N PHE A 212 9.10 12.83 1.92
CA PHE A 212 9.57 13.31 0.63
C PHE A 212 10.84 12.57 0.23
N MET A 213 10.78 11.87 -0.90
CA MET A 213 11.90 11.14 -1.48
C MET A 213 12.38 11.81 -2.76
N PHE A 214 13.69 11.87 -2.93
CA PHE A 214 14.34 12.38 -4.12
C PHE A 214 15.64 11.62 -4.37
N ASP A 215 15.86 11.16 -5.59
CA ASP A 215 17.07 10.43 -6.01
C ASP A 215 17.50 9.32 -5.06
N GLY A 216 16.53 8.47 -4.68
CA GLY A 216 16.76 7.33 -3.79
C GLY A 216 16.99 7.68 -2.32
N GLN A 217 16.87 8.95 -1.94
CA GLN A 217 17.08 9.42 -0.57
C GLN A 217 15.77 9.90 0.06
N LEU A 218 15.69 9.76 1.38
CA LEU A 218 14.63 10.37 2.19
C LEU A 218 15.12 11.76 2.63
N LEU A 219 14.61 12.82 2.02
CA LEU A 219 15.08 14.19 2.29
C LEU A 219 14.28 14.88 3.40
N GLU A 220 13.02 14.53 3.57
CA GLU A 220 12.19 15.09 4.66
C GLU A 220 11.13 14.06 5.08
N TYR A 221 10.85 13.97 6.39
CA TYR A 221 9.86 13.08 6.98
C TYR A 221 9.30 13.67 8.26
N GLY A 222 7.98 13.70 8.39
CA GLY A 222 7.32 14.24 9.57
C GLY A 222 5.80 14.30 9.43
N PRO A 223 5.12 15.05 10.32
CA PRO A 223 3.68 15.29 10.22
C PRO A 223 3.31 15.87 8.85
N ALA A 224 2.31 15.30 8.20
CA ALA A 224 1.91 15.72 6.86
C ALA A 224 1.52 17.20 6.79
N ALA A 225 0.81 17.69 7.82
CA ALA A 225 0.42 19.09 7.89
C ALA A 225 1.64 20.05 7.87
N GLU A 226 2.73 19.70 8.55
CA GLU A 226 3.95 20.51 8.59
C GLU A 226 4.71 20.41 7.27
N LEU A 227 4.96 19.19 6.78
CA LEU A 227 5.72 18.96 5.56
C LEU A 227 5.08 19.66 4.35
N PHE A 228 3.75 19.64 4.25
CA PHE A 228 3.07 20.25 3.10
C PHE A 228 2.85 21.76 3.21
N THR A 229 3.02 22.38 4.39
CA THR A 229 2.82 23.84 4.59
C THR A 229 4.13 24.57 4.85
N HIS A 230 5.05 23.96 5.56
CA HIS A 230 6.32 24.54 5.98
C HIS A 230 7.50 23.58 5.78
N PRO A 231 7.71 23.09 4.54
CA PRO A 231 8.82 22.17 4.26
C PRO A 231 10.17 22.79 4.62
N GLN A 232 10.99 22.05 5.34
CA GLN A 232 12.31 22.49 5.78
C GLN A 232 13.37 22.29 4.69
N ASN A 233 13.25 21.20 3.93
CA ASN A 233 14.15 20.90 2.84
C ASN A 233 13.83 21.75 1.60
N PRO A 234 14.80 22.48 1.00
CA PRO A 234 14.56 23.31 -0.19
C PRO A 234 14.00 22.51 -1.38
N MET A 235 14.50 21.30 -1.63
CA MET A 235 14.03 20.45 -2.73
C MET A 235 12.59 19.98 -2.51
N CYS A 236 12.21 19.67 -1.25
CA CYS A 236 10.82 19.37 -0.88
C CYS A 236 9.91 20.57 -1.14
N ARG A 237 10.34 21.77 -0.78
CA ARG A 237 9.62 23.03 -1.02
C ARG A 237 9.39 23.27 -2.51
N ASP A 238 10.44 23.09 -3.32
CA ASP A 238 10.37 23.31 -4.76
C ASP A 238 9.42 22.28 -5.42
N TYR A 239 9.46 21.02 -4.97
CA TYR A 239 8.54 19.98 -5.43
C TYR A 239 7.08 20.29 -5.07
N ILE A 240 6.80 20.71 -3.83
CA ILE A 240 5.44 21.07 -3.39
C ILE A 240 4.90 22.28 -4.16
N ASN A 241 5.76 23.21 -4.54
CA ASN A 241 5.40 24.39 -5.34
C ASN A 241 5.33 24.11 -6.85
N GLY A 242 5.61 22.89 -7.30
CA GLY A 242 5.58 22.52 -8.72
C GLY A 242 6.73 23.08 -9.54
N LEU A 243 7.85 23.42 -8.91
CA LEU A 243 9.06 23.93 -9.56
C LEU A 243 9.99 22.80 -10.01
N VAL A 244 9.84 21.60 -9.43
CA VAL A 244 10.59 20.37 -9.73
C VAL A 244 9.62 19.19 -9.74
N GLY A 245 9.77 18.24 -10.68
CA GLY A 245 8.90 17.06 -10.70
C GLY A 245 8.96 16.27 -11.99
#